data_b1f4bb75737dc2643660a6c968ecea8d
#
_entry.id   b1f4bb75737dc2643660a6c968ecea8d
#
_cell.length_a   1.000
_cell.length_b   1.000
_cell.length_c   1.000
_cell.angle_alpha   90.00
_cell.angle_beta   90.00
_cell.angle_gamma   90.00
#
_symmetry.space_group_name_H-M   'P 1'
#
loop_
_entity.id
_entity.type
_entity.pdbx_description
1 polymer ?
#
loop_
_entity_poly.entity_id
_entity_poly.type
_entity_poly.pdbx_seq_one_letter_code
_entity_poly.pdbx_strand_id
1 'polypeptide(L)'
;VAVYGLIFFLPTQVAALLGTKVGFTASVVTAVPWVAALLGTWLIPRYSDRTGDRRNVAAVTLLAAGIGIGLSGLVSPVLAILALCVAAVGFIAVQPVFWTMPTQLLSGTALAAGIGFVNLFGAVGGFIAPILRVKAETLFASDAAGLLTLAGVAIIGSLIIFTLSVNRPVAQSGAAHH
;
A
#
# COMPACT_ATOMS: atom_id res chain seq x y z
N VAL A 1 2.69 5.84 5.06
CA VAL A 1 4.12 6.06 4.75
C VAL A 1 4.48 5.46 3.40
N ALA A 2 4.49 4.13 3.23
CA ALA A 2 4.97 3.46 2.02
C ALA A 2 4.19 3.84 0.74
N VAL A 3 2.85 3.95 0.81
CA VAL A 3 1.99 4.37 -0.32
C VAL A 3 2.38 5.75 -0.85
N TYR A 4 2.54 6.72 0.03
CA TYR A 4 2.95 8.07 -0.34
C TYR A 4 4.38 8.09 -0.92
N GLY A 5 5.28 7.30 -0.32
CA GLY A 5 6.62 7.13 -0.86
C GLY A 5 6.62 6.60 -2.30
N LEU A 6 5.76 5.62 -2.61
CA LEU A 6 5.62 5.12 -3.97
C LEU A 6 5.06 6.20 -4.91
N ILE A 7 3.94 6.84 -4.54
CA ILE A 7 3.25 7.83 -5.39
C ILE A 7 4.20 8.97 -5.80
N PHE A 8 4.92 9.54 -4.85
CA PHE A 8 5.80 10.69 -5.12
C PHE A 8 7.07 10.33 -5.90
N PHE A 9 7.59 9.12 -5.69
CA PHE A 9 8.90 8.76 -6.23
C PHE A 9 8.84 7.80 -7.43
N LEU A 10 7.67 7.27 -7.80
CA LEU A 10 7.54 6.34 -8.91
C LEU A 10 8.10 6.90 -10.24
N PRO A 11 7.78 8.15 -10.67
CA PRO A 11 8.31 8.69 -11.91
C PRO A 11 9.84 8.85 -11.91
N THR A 12 10.40 9.28 -10.77
CA THR A 12 11.86 9.41 -10.63
C THR A 12 12.56 8.06 -10.62
N GLN A 13 11.96 7.03 -10.00
CA GLN A 13 12.48 5.67 -10.02
C GLN A 13 12.49 5.10 -11.44
N VAL A 14 11.37 5.25 -12.17
CA VAL A 14 11.28 4.77 -13.56
C VAL A 14 12.29 5.50 -14.45
N ALA A 15 12.46 6.81 -14.29
CA ALA A 15 13.46 7.58 -15.03
C ALA A 15 14.89 7.09 -14.75
N ALA A 16 15.22 6.83 -13.47
CA ALA A 16 16.52 6.28 -13.08
C ALA A 16 16.76 4.88 -13.65
N LEU A 17 15.75 3.99 -13.63
CA LEU A 17 15.82 2.66 -14.20
C LEU A 17 16.03 2.67 -15.73
N LEU A 18 15.46 3.66 -16.43
CA LEU A 18 15.62 3.83 -17.87
C LEU A 18 16.90 4.58 -18.25
N GLY A 19 17.67 5.06 -17.28
CA GLY A 19 18.85 5.90 -17.53
C GLY A 19 18.52 7.24 -18.19
N THR A 20 17.29 7.74 -18.03
CA THR A 20 16.79 8.96 -18.65
C THR A 20 16.39 10.00 -17.59
N LYS A 21 16.26 11.27 -18.04
CA LYS A 21 15.64 12.29 -17.18
C LYS A 21 14.14 12.08 -17.10
N VAL A 22 13.53 12.59 -16.02
CA VAL A 22 12.06 12.63 -15.92
C VAL A 22 11.50 13.43 -17.11
N GLY A 23 10.75 12.76 -17.98
CA GLY A 23 10.23 13.31 -19.22
C GLY A 23 9.09 12.43 -19.77
N PHE A 24 8.69 12.68 -21.02
CA PHE A 24 7.55 11.99 -21.63
C PHE A 24 7.68 10.47 -21.60
N THR A 25 8.83 9.92 -21.98
CA THR A 25 9.08 8.46 -22.00
C THR A 25 8.98 7.85 -20.59
N ALA A 26 9.61 8.46 -19.59
CA ALA A 26 9.53 8.00 -18.20
C ALA A 26 8.09 8.08 -17.68
N SER A 27 7.34 9.12 -18.04
CA SER A 27 5.93 9.27 -17.65
C SER A 27 5.03 8.20 -18.27
N VAL A 28 5.24 7.86 -19.54
CA VAL A 28 4.49 6.79 -20.22
C VAL A 28 4.76 5.43 -19.57
N VAL A 29 6.04 5.12 -19.30
CA VAL A 29 6.39 3.86 -18.63
C VAL A 29 5.85 3.83 -17.19
N THR A 30 5.83 4.96 -16.50
CA THR A 30 5.22 5.10 -15.16
C THR A 30 3.72 4.80 -15.18
N ALA A 31 3.04 4.94 -16.30
CA ALA A 31 1.63 4.58 -16.41
C ALA A 31 1.39 3.06 -16.25
N VAL A 32 2.36 2.21 -16.58
CA VAL A 32 2.23 0.74 -16.49
C VAL A 32 1.89 0.27 -15.06
N PRO A 33 2.64 0.64 -14.02
CA PRO A 33 2.27 0.34 -12.63
C PRO A 33 0.87 0.86 -12.23
N TRP A 34 0.46 2.01 -12.74
CA TRP A 34 -0.86 2.58 -12.42
C TRP A 34 -2.01 1.83 -13.09
N VAL A 35 -1.82 1.37 -14.34
CA VAL A 35 -2.79 0.50 -15.01
C VAL A 35 -2.89 -0.84 -14.27
N ALA A 36 -1.77 -1.42 -13.85
CA ALA A 36 -1.78 -2.62 -13.02
C ALA A 36 -2.53 -2.40 -11.70
N ALA A 37 -2.29 -1.25 -11.03
CA ALA A 37 -2.98 -0.88 -9.80
C ALA A 37 -4.50 -0.74 -9.99
N LEU A 38 -4.94 -0.18 -11.12
CA LEU A 38 -6.37 -0.08 -11.45
C LEU A 38 -7.02 -1.46 -11.54
N LEU A 39 -6.39 -2.40 -12.24
CA LEU A 39 -6.87 -3.80 -12.31
C LEU A 39 -6.88 -4.47 -10.92
N GLY A 40 -5.83 -4.26 -10.13
CA GLY A 40 -5.74 -4.78 -8.77
C GLY A 40 -6.83 -4.26 -7.85
N THR A 41 -7.16 -2.97 -7.96
CA THR A 41 -8.24 -2.34 -7.17
C THR A 41 -9.62 -2.91 -7.50
N TRP A 42 -9.79 -3.48 -8.67
CA TRP A 42 -11.03 -4.14 -9.06
C TRP A 42 -11.06 -5.63 -8.65
N LEU A 43 -9.95 -6.33 -8.76
CA LEU A 43 -9.87 -7.79 -8.53
C LEU A 43 -9.74 -8.14 -7.04
N ILE A 44 -8.85 -7.47 -6.31
CA ILE A 44 -8.50 -7.82 -4.92
C ILE A 44 -9.67 -7.60 -3.96
N PRO A 45 -10.39 -6.46 -3.97
CA PRO A 45 -11.57 -6.31 -3.12
C PRO A 45 -12.67 -7.34 -3.42
N ARG A 46 -12.90 -7.67 -4.70
CA ARG A 46 -13.86 -8.71 -5.08
C ARG A 46 -13.48 -10.09 -4.54
N TYR A 47 -12.20 -10.43 -4.61
CA TYR A 47 -11.71 -11.66 -3.99
C TYR A 47 -11.89 -11.63 -2.47
N SER A 48 -11.57 -10.52 -1.82
CA SER A 48 -11.78 -10.31 -0.39
C SER A 48 -13.26 -10.44 0.02
N ASP A 49 -14.17 -9.89 -0.78
CA ASP A 49 -15.62 -9.97 -0.52
C ASP A 49 -16.17 -11.39 -0.71
N ARG A 50 -15.64 -12.15 -1.67
CA ARG A 50 -16.03 -13.54 -1.91
C ARG A 50 -15.54 -14.49 -0.81
N THR A 51 -14.35 -14.27 -0.30
CA THR A 51 -13.73 -15.12 0.73
C THR A 51 -14.16 -14.72 2.15
N GLY A 52 -14.63 -13.49 2.34
CA GLY A 52 -14.94 -12.92 3.65
C GLY A 52 -13.69 -12.66 4.52
N ASP A 53 -12.50 -13.00 4.05
CA ASP A 53 -11.25 -12.92 4.81
C ASP A 53 -10.49 -11.62 4.51
N ARG A 54 -11.08 -10.52 4.92
CA ARG A 54 -10.55 -9.17 4.65
C ARG A 54 -9.18 -8.93 5.28
N ARG A 55 -8.96 -9.48 6.48
CA ARG A 55 -7.70 -9.34 7.21
C ARG A 55 -6.52 -9.96 6.45
N ASN A 56 -6.62 -11.23 6.13
CA ASN A 56 -5.53 -11.94 5.47
C ASN A 56 -5.30 -11.41 4.05
N VAL A 57 -6.37 -11.06 3.32
CA VAL A 57 -6.25 -10.43 2.00
C VAL A 57 -5.51 -9.09 2.10
N ALA A 58 -5.89 -8.22 3.04
CA ALA A 58 -5.19 -6.94 3.25
C ALA A 58 -3.73 -7.14 3.64
N ALA A 59 -3.44 -8.06 4.56
CA ALA A 59 -2.09 -8.31 5.04
C ALA A 59 -1.20 -8.90 3.94
N VAL A 60 -1.67 -9.92 3.21
CA VAL A 60 -0.90 -10.52 2.09
C VAL A 60 -0.68 -9.53 0.96
N THR A 61 -1.70 -8.72 0.63
CA THR A 61 -1.60 -7.70 -0.41
C THR A 61 -0.57 -6.64 -0.03
N LEU A 62 -0.55 -6.19 1.22
CA LEU A 62 0.43 -5.22 1.71
C LEU A 62 1.83 -5.83 1.81
N LEU A 63 1.95 -7.11 2.18
CA LEU A 63 3.23 -7.83 2.18
C LEU A 63 3.81 -7.92 0.77
N ALA A 64 2.99 -8.32 -0.21
CA ALA A 64 3.41 -8.36 -1.61
C ALA A 64 3.86 -6.99 -2.12
N ALA A 65 3.16 -5.92 -1.71
CA ALA A 65 3.57 -4.56 -2.03
C ALA A 65 4.94 -4.19 -1.43
N GLY A 66 5.18 -4.54 -0.16
CA GLY A 66 6.47 -4.31 0.50
C GLY A 66 7.61 -5.07 -0.18
N ILE A 67 7.39 -6.34 -0.51
CA ILE A 67 8.37 -7.15 -1.26
C ILE A 67 8.61 -6.54 -2.65
N GLY A 68 7.56 -6.16 -3.36
CA GLY A 68 7.66 -5.54 -4.70
C GLY A 68 8.51 -4.26 -4.70
N ILE A 69 8.26 -3.33 -3.76
CA ILE A 69 9.05 -2.10 -3.70
C ILE A 69 10.51 -2.38 -3.27
N GLY A 70 10.74 -3.32 -2.35
CA GLY A 70 12.10 -3.69 -1.93
C GLY A 70 12.91 -4.31 -3.08
N LEU A 71 12.31 -5.24 -3.82
CA LEU A 71 12.94 -5.89 -4.96
C LEU A 71 13.24 -4.92 -6.10
N SER A 72 12.41 -3.89 -6.30
CA SER A 72 12.60 -2.93 -7.40
C SER A 72 13.95 -2.19 -7.35
N GLY A 73 14.57 -2.10 -6.19
CA GLY A 73 15.90 -1.50 -6.03
C GLY A 73 17.08 -2.46 -6.24
N LEU A 74 16.82 -3.76 -6.40
CA LEU A 74 17.86 -4.80 -6.38
C LEU A 74 17.96 -5.60 -7.69
N VAL A 75 17.00 -5.45 -8.60
CA VAL A 75 16.91 -6.26 -9.82
C VAL A 75 17.12 -5.41 -11.08
N SER A 76 17.23 -6.08 -12.23
CA SER A 76 17.39 -5.40 -13.52
C SER A 76 16.20 -4.47 -13.85
N PRO A 77 16.37 -3.43 -14.69
CA PRO A 77 15.34 -2.42 -14.95
C PRO A 77 13.96 -2.98 -15.34
N VAL A 78 13.93 -4.00 -16.18
CA VAL A 78 12.67 -4.63 -16.62
C VAL A 78 11.96 -5.34 -15.45
N LEU A 79 12.72 -6.10 -14.66
CA LEU A 79 12.17 -6.78 -13.48
C LEU A 79 11.78 -5.77 -12.40
N ALA A 80 12.50 -4.65 -12.30
CA ALA A 80 12.17 -3.57 -11.37
C ALA A 80 10.82 -2.94 -11.71
N ILE A 81 10.51 -2.72 -12.99
CA ILE A 81 9.19 -2.21 -13.41
C ILE A 81 8.08 -3.21 -13.05
N LEU A 82 8.30 -4.50 -13.25
CA LEU A 82 7.34 -5.54 -12.83
C LEU A 82 7.16 -5.56 -11.30
N ALA A 83 8.24 -5.44 -10.55
CA ALA A 83 8.20 -5.34 -9.09
C ALA A 83 7.45 -4.08 -8.62
N LEU A 84 7.62 -2.95 -9.32
CA LEU A 84 6.85 -1.72 -9.08
C LEU A 84 5.36 -1.89 -9.42
N CYS A 85 5.00 -2.70 -10.43
CA CYS A 85 3.60 -3.05 -10.69
C CYS A 85 3.00 -3.79 -9.50
N VAL A 86 3.70 -4.80 -8.95
CA VAL A 86 3.26 -5.52 -7.75
C VAL A 86 3.11 -4.57 -6.56
N ALA A 87 4.08 -3.67 -6.37
CA ALA A 87 4.02 -2.66 -5.31
C ALA A 87 2.80 -1.74 -5.48
N ALA A 88 2.57 -1.21 -6.69
CA ALA A 88 1.45 -0.31 -6.96
C ALA A 88 0.10 -1.02 -6.76
N VAL A 89 -0.06 -2.24 -7.29
CA VAL A 89 -1.25 -3.07 -7.06
C VAL A 89 -1.49 -3.24 -5.57
N GLY A 90 -0.49 -3.67 -4.81
CA GLY A 90 -0.65 -3.95 -3.40
C GLY A 90 -0.97 -2.71 -2.57
N PHE A 91 -0.27 -1.60 -2.78
CA PHE A 91 -0.52 -0.37 -2.03
C PHE A 91 -1.85 0.31 -2.34
N ILE A 92 -2.35 0.21 -3.57
CA ILE A 92 -3.61 0.84 -3.96
C ILE A 92 -4.79 -0.08 -3.65
N ALA A 93 -4.70 -1.37 -4.00
CA ALA A 93 -5.79 -2.31 -3.80
C ALA A 93 -6.03 -2.71 -2.33
N VAL A 94 -5.05 -2.56 -1.45
CA VAL A 94 -5.26 -2.77 -0.01
C VAL A 94 -6.18 -1.71 0.61
N GLN A 95 -6.22 -0.49 0.07
CA GLN A 95 -6.97 0.61 0.67
C GLN A 95 -8.48 0.33 0.77
N PRO A 96 -9.21 -0.03 -0.31
CA PRO A 96 -10.62 -0.34 -0.20
C PRO A 96 -10.90 -1.51 0.76
N VAL A 97 -10.05 -2.54 0.78
CA VAL A 97 -10.18 -3.66 1.73
C VAL A 97 -9.97 -3.18 3.16
N PHE A 98 -8.95 -2.36 3.41
CA PHE A 98 -8.66 -1.82 4.73
C PHE A 98 -9.81 -0.96 5.27
N TRP A 99 -10.38 -0.07 4.46
CA TRP A 99 -11.46 0.82 4.89
C TRP A 99 -12.77 0.11 5.22
N THR A 100 -12.96 -1.14 4.78
CA THR A 100 -14.11 -1.93 5.20
C THR A 100 -14.01 -2.47 6.63
N MET A 101 -12.81 -2.53 7.23
CA MET A 101 -12.63 -3.04 8.58
C MET A 101 -13.20 -2.10 9.66
N PRO A 102 -12.87 -0.78 9.67
CA PRO A 102 -13.46 0.15 10.63
C PRO A 102 -14.98 0.22 10.53
N THR A 103 -15.54 0.15 9.31
CA THR A 103 -17.01 0.23 9.09
C THR A 103 -17.75 -1.00 9.62
N GLN A 104 -17.08 -2.12 9.81
CA GLN A 104 -17.66 -3.31 10.42
C GLN A 104 -17.61 -3.32 11.94
N LEU A 105 -16.63 -2.61 12.52
CA LEU A 105 -16.38 -2.61 13.95
C LEU A 105 -17.02 -1.41 14.67
N LEU A 106 -17.21 -0.30 13.96
CA LEU A 106 -17.67 0.97 14.50
C LEU A 106 -18.90 1.47 13.75
N SER A 107 -19.75 2.21 14.46
CA SER A 107 -20.96 2.82 13.89
C SER A 107 -21.15 4.25 14.42
N GLY A 108 -21.98 5.05 13.71
CA GLY A 108 -22.32 6.41 14.13
C GLY A 108 -21.11 7.32 14.31
N THR A 109 -21.11 8.10 15.38
CA THR A 109 -20.05 9.06 15.72
C THR A 109 -18.69 8.39 15.98
N ALA A 110 -18.68 7.18 16.53
CA ALA A 110 -17.45 6.41 16.78
C ALA A 110 -16.75 6.03 15.46
N LEU A 111 -17.52 5.71 14.41
CA LEU A 111 -16.96 5.43 13.09
C LEU A 111 -16.30 6.70 12.50
N ALA A 112 -16.98 7.85 12.57
CA ALA A 112 -16.43 9.12 12.05
C ALA A 112 -15.13 9.50 12.78
N ALA A 113 -15.10 9.38 14.11
CA ALA A 113 -13.92 9.63 14.92
C ALA A 113 -12.78 8.65 14.60
N GLY A 114 -13.09 7.37 14.44
CA GLY A 114 -12.11 6.33 14.06
C GLY A 114 -11.48 6.57 12.68
N ILE A 115 -12.28 6.91 11.67
CA ILE A 115 -11.80 7.28 10.34
C ILE A 115 -10.90 8.53 10.41
N GLY A 116 -11.32 9.56 11.15
CA GLY A 116 -10.53 10.78 11.34
C GLY A 116 -9.18 10.49 12.01
N PHE A 117 -9.17 9.65 13.03
CA PHE A 117 -7.96 9.23 13.74
C PHE A 117 -6.98 8.48 12.82
N VAL A 118 -7.47 7.50 12.06
CA VAL A 118 -6.64 6.77 11.09
C VAL A 118 -6.08 7.70 10.02
N ASN A 119 -6.90 8.62 9.49
CA ASN A 119 -6.44 9.60 8.51
C ASN A 119 -5.37 10.55 9.06
N LEU A 120 -5.46 10.97 10.33
CA LEU A 120 -4.45 11.77 10.99
C LEU A 120 -3.08 11.07 10.98
N PHE A 121 -3.04 9.81 11.41
CA PHE A 121 -1.80 9.01 11.35
C PHE A 121 -1.34 8.75 9.92
N GLY A 122 -2.28 8.59 8.99
CA GLY A 122 -2.00 8.50 7.55
C GLY A 122 -1.29 9.76 7.02
N ALA A 123 -1.78 10.94 7.36
CA ALA A 123 -1.19 12.22 6.97
C ALA A 123 0.21 12.42 7.57
N VAL A 124 0.38 12.16 8.87
CA VAL A 124 1.69 12.19 9.54
C VAL A 124 2.66 11.22 8.86
N GLY A 125 2.20 10.00 8.56
CA GLY A 125 2.98 9.01 7.81
C GLY A 125 3.35 9.48 6.41
N GLY A 126 2.46 10.18 5.71
CA GLY A 126 2.72 10.78 4.41
C GLY A 126 3.80 11.85 4.46
N PHE A 127 3.80 12.67 5.50
CA PHE A 127 4.84 13.69 5.73
C PHE A 127 6.21 13.06 6.06
N ILE A 128 6.21 12.00 6.87
CA ILE A 128 7.45 11.32 7.30
C ILE A 128 8.07 10.49 6.16
N ALA A 129 7.26 9.97 5.22
CA ALA A 129 7.72 9.06 4.17
C ALA A 129 8.89 9.60 3.32
N PRO A 130 8.81 10.82 2.75
CA PRO A 130 9.92 11.40 1.99
C PRO A 130 11.17 11.59 2.84
N ILE A 131 11.01 12.01 4.10
CA ILE A 131 12.12 12.25 5.03
C ILE A 131 12.86 10.96 5.33
N LEU A 132 12.13 9.88 5.64
CA LEU A 132 12.73 8.57 5.90
C LEU A 132 13.49 8.05 4.69
N ARG A 133 12.90 8.18 3.51
CA ARG A 133 13.51 7.74 2.27
C ARG A 133 14.81 8.48 1.99
N VAL A 134 14.78 9.82 1.95
CA VAL A 134 15.95 10.65 1.67
C VAL A 134 17.05 10.42 2.71
N LYS A 135 16.69 10.33 3.99
CA LYS A 135 17.67 10.00 5.04
C LYS A 135 18.33 8.65 4.84
N ALA A 136 17.56 7.62 4.46
CA ALA A 136 18.13 6.31 4.19
C ALA A 136 19.06 6.34 2.96
N GLU A 137 18.66 7.03 1.88
CA GLU A 137 19.48 7.20 0.68
C GLU A 137 20.80 7.93 0.97
N THR A 138 20.76 8.98 1.81
CA THR A 138 21.96 9.74 2.19
C THR A 138 22.88 8.97 3.15
N LEU A 139 22.31 8.25 4.13
CA LEU A 139 23.11 7.50 5.11
C LEU A 139 23.82 6.29 4.51
N PHE A 140 23.18 5.63 3.56
CA PHE A 140 23.74 4.42 2.94
C PHE A 140 24.31 4.69 1.53
N ALA A 141 24.29 5.93 1.08
CA ALA A 141 24.75 6.34 -0.27
C ALA A 141 24.18 5.44 -1.39
N SER A 142 22.91 5.03 -1.27
CA SER A 142 22.27 4.10 -2.18
C SER A 142 20.77 4.39 -2.31
N ASP A 143 20.28 4.54 -3.54
CA ASP A 143 18.85 4.70 -3.84
C ASP A 143 18.04 3.47 -3.38
N ALA A 144 18.64 2.28 -3.43
CA ALA A 144 18.02 1.05 -2.95
C ALA A 144 17.70 1.10 -1.45
N ALA A 145 18.50 1.81 -0.63
CA ALA A 145 18.26 1.92 0.80
C ALA A 145 16.94 2.65 1.11
N GLY A 146 16.59 3.66 0.33
CA GLY A 146 15.30 4.35 0.43
C GLY A 146 14.12 3.42 0.16
N LEU A 147 14.22 2.59 -0.90
CA LEU A 147 13.20 1.61 -1.26
C LEU A 147 13.07 0.50 -0.21
N LEU A 148 14.19 -0.01 0.31
CA LEU A 148 14.21 -1.03 1.36
C LEU A 148 13.61 -0.50 2.67
N THR A 149 13.82 0.77 2.99
CA THR A 149 13.20 1.41 4.16
C THR A 149 11.67 1.46 4.02
N LEU A 150 11.15 1.84 2.85
CA LEU A 150 9.72 1.82 2.57
C LEU A 150 9.14 0.40 2.57
N ALA A 151 9.90 -0.57 2.06
CA ALA A 151 9.55 -1.99 2.11
C ALA A 151 9.43 -2.48 3.55
N GLY A 152 10.40 -2.15 4.40
CA GLY A 152 10.38 -2.51 5.82
C GLY A 152 9.15 -1.96 6.54
N VAL A 153 8.79 -0.70 6.30
CA VAL A 153 7.58 -0.09 6.86
C VAL A 153 6.31 -0.82 6.38
N ALA A 154 6.23 -1.20 5.10
CA ALA A 154 5.08 -1.93 4.56
C ALA A 154 4.97 -3.34 5.16
N ILE A 155 6.08 -4.05 5.32
CA ILE A 155 6.14 -5.38 5.93
C ILE A 155 5.70 -5.31 7.40
N ILE A 156 6.21 -4.34 8.18
CA ILE A 156 5.78 -4.12 9.56
C ILE A 156 4.26 -3.85 9.61
N GLY A 157 3.75 -3.00 8.72
CA GLY A 157 2.31 -2.75 8.60
C GLY A 157 1.51 -4.01 8.30
N SER A 158 2.00 -4.88 7.41
CA SER A 158 1.38 -6.17 7.09
C SER A 158 1.36 -7.08 8.32
N LEU A 159 2.47 -7.20 9.04
CA LEU A 159 2.54 -8.01 10.27
C LEU A 159 1.56 -7.51 11.33
N ILE A 160 1.43 -6.20 11.50
CA ILE A 160 0.44 -5.62 12.42
C ILE A 160 -0.98 -6.03 12.00
N ILE A 161 -1.30 -5.96 10.70
CA ILE A 161 -2.64 -6.39 10.21
C ILE A 161 -2.89 -7.87 10.50
N PHE A 162 -1.89 -8.75 10.37
CA PHE A 162 -2.02 -10.17 10.71
C PHE A 162 -2.32 -10.40 12.19
N THR A 163 -1.87 -9.53 13.09
CA THR A 163 -2.15 -9.65 14.53
C THR A 163 -3.54 -9.15 14.93
N LEU A 164 -4.22 -8.37 14.07
CA LEU A 164 -5.55 -7.86 14.36
C LEU A 164 -6.57 -9.00 14.37
N SER A 165 -7.29 -9.15 15.47
CA SER A 165 -8.39 -10.13 15.60
C SER A 165 -9.68 -9.53 15.03
N VAL A 166 -9.84 -9.53 13.71
CA VAL A 166 -11.05 -9.02 13.00
C VAL A 166 -11.98 -10.18 12.64
N ASN A 167 -12.01 -11.23 13.42
CA ASN A 167 -12.86 -12.39 13.17
C ASN A 167 -14.09 -12.39 14.06
N ARG A 168 -15.09 -11.55 13.77
CA ARG A 168 -16.51 -11.85 13.99
C ARG A 168 -17.38 -10.85 13.24
N PRO A 169 -18.28 -11.30 12.34
CA PRO A 169 -19.45 -10.48 12.02
C PRO A 169 -20.17 -10.25 13.35
N VAL A 170 -20.44 -9.01 13.68
CA VAL A 170 -21.44 -8.70 14.70
C VAL A 170 -22.71 -9.37 14.21
N ALA A 171 -23.09 -10.46 14.84
CA ALA A 171 -24.39 -11.07 14.62
C ALA A 171 -25.40 -9.93 14.74
N GLN A 172 -26.21 -9.74 13.71
CA GLN A 172 -27.38 -8.87 13.74
C GLN A 172 -28.30 -9.44 14.83
N SER A 173 -28.04 -8.99 16.07
CA SER A 173 -28.89 -9.26 17.20
C SER A 173 -30.12 -8.38 17.06
N GLY A 174 -31.24 -9.00 16.65
CA GLY A 174 -32.54 -8.52 16.98
C GLY A 174 -33.25 -7.62 15.99
N ALA A 175 -33.71 -8.19 14.89
CA ALA A 175 -34.99 -7.76 14.30
C ALA A 175 -36.01 -8.91 14.48
N ALA A 176 -36.33 -9.19 15.73
CA ALA A 176 -37.53 -9.92 16.11
C ALA A 176 -38.16 -9.10 17.21
N HIS A 177 -39.02 -8.18 16.87
CA HIS A 177 -40.19 -7.75 17.69
C HIS A 177 -41.12 -6.96 16.77
N HIS A 178 -42.21 -7.68 16.42
CA HIS A 178 -43.62 -7.26 16.20
C HIS A 178 -43.92 -6.00 15.41
#